data_1d602c33be21e94b7bc0eddf90b4d9b1
#
_entry.id   1d602c33be21e94b7bc0eddf90b4d9b1
#
_cell.length_a   1.000
_cell.length_b   1.000
_cell.length_c   1.000
_cell.angle_alpha   90.00
_cell.angle_beta   90.00
_cell.angle_gamma   90.00
#
_symmetry.space_group_name_H-M   'P 1'
#
loop_
_entity.id
_entity.type
_entity.pdbx_description
1 polymer ?
#
loop_
_entity_poly.entity_id
_entity_poly.type
_entity_poly.pdbx_seq_one_letter_code
_entity_poly.pdbx_strand_id
1 'polypeptide(L)'
;KDGFKTAKNEDTRNYGIAPGIEEIRAVFGELLGTDKDNIFMGNSSSLNQMYDALMRSMVFGEVDSPKPWSQEEGRKWLCPAPGYDRHFRVTETMGFELIPVPMKEDGPDMDVVEELVKDENVKGIWCVPCYSNPDGVVYSAEVCERLAKMETAAPDFRIFWDNAYVCHHLYEDRNTWGKIPDMLSLCASF
;
A
#
# COMPACT_ATOMS: atom_id res chain seq x y z
N LYS A 1 -19.73 -13.00 -30.98
CA LYS A 1 -18.57 -13.49 -30.20
C LYS A 1 -18.86 -13.21 -28.75
N ASP A 2 -18.77 -14.23 -27.92
CA ASP A 2 -19.09 -14.20 -26.49
C ASP A 2 -17.98 -13.50 -25.71
N GLY A 3 -17.85 -12.18 -25.89
CA GLY A 3 -16.80 -11.34 -25.27
C GLY A 3 -16.94 -11.15 -23.75
N PHE A 4 -17.82 -11.90 -23.10
CA PHE A 4 -18.08 -11.83 -21.65
C PHE A 4 -17.79 -13.15 -20.93
N LYS A 5 -17.04 -14.05 -21.57
CA LYS A 5 -16.60 -15.30 -20.93
C LYS A 5 -15.11 -15.30 -20.69
N THR A 6 -14.69 -15.82 -19.54
CA THR A 6 -13.28 -16.10 -19.25
C THR A 6 -12.76 -17.24 -20.13
N ALA A 7 -11.44 -17.42 -20.13
CA ALA A 7 -10.80 -18.57 -20.80
C ALA A 7 -11.32 -19.91 -20.25
N LYS A 8 -11.79 -19.94 -19.02
CA LYS A 8 -12.41 -21.10 -18.36
C LYS A 8 -13.92 -21.21 -18.60
N ASN A 9 -14.47 -20.41 -19.55
CA ASN A 9 -15.88 -20.37 -19.92
C ASN A 9 -16.85 -19.86 -18.82
N GLU A 10 -16.34 -19.14 -17.82
CA GLU A 10 -17.13 -18.51 -16.80
C GLU A 10 -17.81 -17.24 -17.33
N ASP A 11 -19.07 -16.99 -17.00
CA ASP A 11 -19.79 -15.80 -17.43
C ASP A 11 -19.48 -14.62 -16.51
N THR A 12 -18.74 -13.61 -17.02
CA THR A 12 -18.32 -12.43 -16.26
C THR A 12 -19.45 -11.45 -15.92
N ARG A 13 -20.67 -11.69 -16.37
CA ARG A 13 -21.85 -10.89 -16.06
C ARG A 13 -22.59 -11.40 -14.81
N ASN A 14 -22.21 -12.56 -14.31
CA ASN A 14 -22.82 -13.17 -13.14
C ASN A 14 -21.98 -12.85 -11.88
N TYR A 15 -22.41 -13.33 -10.73
CA TYR A 15 -21.59 -13.26 -9.52
C TYR A 15 -20.19 -13.83 -9.80
N GLY A 16 -19.22 -12.95 -9.66
CA GLY A 16 -17.86 -13.28 -10.02
C GLY A 16 -17.12 -14.07 -8.95
N ILE A 17 -15.92 -14.48 -9.30
CA ILE A 17 -14.93 -15.01 -8.37
C ILE A 17 -14.49 -13.86 -7.46
N ALA A 18 -14.57 -14.03 -6.14
CA ALA A 18 -14.33 -12.97 -5.15
C ALA A 18 -13.00 -12.19 -5.36
N PRO A 19 -11.86 -12.81 -5.66
CA PRO A 19 -10.63 -12.08 -5.96
C PRO A 19 -10.57 -11.46 -7.37
N GLY A 20 -11.55 -11.69 -8.23
CA GLY A 20 -11.55 -11.28 -9.64
C GLY A 20 -11.12 -12.39 -10.59
N ILE A 21 -11.42 -12.20 -11.89
CA ILE A 21 -11.08 -13.19 -12.92
C ILE A 21 -9.56 -13.33 -13.07
N GLU A 22 -9.12 -14.56 -13.39
CA GLU A 22 -7.70 -14.91 -13.44
C GLU A 22 -6.93 -14.05 -14.45
N GLU A 23 -7.53 -13.77 -15.60
CA GLU A 23 -6.90 -12.99 -16.67
C GLU A 23 -6.50 -11.58 -16.21
N ILE A 24 -7.39 -10.87 -15.51
CA ILE A 24 -7.07 -9.53 -15.03
C ILE A 24 -6.06 -9.57 -13.87
N ARG A 25 -6.17 -10.55 -12.98
CA ARG A 25 -5.20 -10.73 -11.90
C ARG A 25 -3.80 -11.02 -12.45
N ALA A 26 -3.69 -11.83 -13.52
CA ALA A 26 -2.41 -12.09 -14.19
C ALA A 26 -1.80 -10.83 -14.79
N VAL A 27 -2.61 -9.97 -15.42
CA VAL A 27 -2.13 -8.67 -15.96
C VAL A 27 -1.59 -7.77 -14.86
N PHE A 28 -2.30 -7.66 -13.74
CA PHE A 28 -1.81 -6.84 -12.61
C PHE A 28 -0.62 -7.51 -11.89
N GLY A 29 -0.58 -8.83 -11.83
CA GLY A 29 0.59 -9.56 -11.30
C GLY A 29 1.85 -9.26 -12.11
N GLU A 30 1.77 -9.30 -13.44
CA GLU A 30 2.87 -8.92 -14.33
C GLU A 30 3.27 -7.44 -14.16
N LEU A 31 2.28 -6.53 -14.09
CA LEU A 31 2.52 -5.10 -13.94
C LEU A 31 3.21 -4.76 -12.61
N LEU A 32 2.81 -5.41 -11.54
CA LEU A 32 3.31 -5.15 -10.19
C LEU A 32 4.51 -6.03 -9.79
N GLY A 33 4.86 -7.02 -10.61
CA GLY A 33 5.96 -7.94 -10.35
C GLY A 33 5.65 -8.97 -9.25
N THR A 34 4.37 -9.28 -9.00
CA THR A 34 3.94 -10.21 -7.96
C THR A 34 3.12 -11.38 -8.51
N ASP A 35 2.90 -12.43 -7.72
CA ASP A 35 2.03 -13.54 -8.14
C ASP A 35 0.58 -13.07 -8.25
N LYS A 36 -0.10 -13.52 -9.33
CA LYS A 36 -1.53 -13.24 -9.54
C LYS A 36 -2.41 -13.67 -8.37
N ASP A 37 -1.98 -14.65 -7.58
CA ASP A 37 -2.74 -15.14 -6.43
C ASP A 37 -2.65 -14.21 -5.22
N ASN A 38 -1.71 -13.25 -5.25
CA ASN A 38 -1.66 -12.12 -4.32
C ASN A 38 -2.54 -10.93 -4.76
N ILE A 39 -3.17 -11.01 -5.95
CA ILE A 39 -4.00 -9.94 -6.48
C ILE A 39 -5.47 -10.16 -6.12
N PHE A 40 -6.05 -9.16 -5.50
CA PHE A 40 -7.49 -9.05 -5.27
C PHE A 40 -8.03 -7.83 -6.01
N MET A 41 -8.95 -8.07 -6.95
CA MET A 41 -9.57 -7.00 -7.73
C MET A 41 -10.72 -6.37 -6.96
N GLY A 42 -10.60 -5.08 -6.68
CA GLY A 42 -11.65 -4.29 -6.07
C GLY A 42 -12.40 -3.40 -7.08
N ASN A 43 -12.91 -2.29 -6.58
CA ASN A 43 -13.55 -1.27 -7.42
C ASN A 43 -12.51 -0.39 -8.16
N SER A 44 -12.97 0.62 -8.89
CA SER A 44 -12.13 1.51 -9.69
C SER A 44 -11.39 2.59 -8.88
N SER A 45 -11.56 2.65 -7.56
CA SER A 45 -10.93 3.64 -6.69
C SER A 45 -10.03 2.94 -5.66
N SER A 46 -8.71 3.08 -5.81
CA SER A 46 -7.75 2.57 -4.82
C SER A 46 -7.95 3.21 -3.44
N LEU A 47 -8.30 4.50 -3.40
CA LEU A 47 -8.59 5.19 -2.13
C LEU A 47 -9.76 4.54 -1.37
N ASN A 48 -10.82 4.12 -2.06
CA ASN A 48 -11.92 3.40 -1.43
C ASN A 48 -11.48 2.02 -0.92
N GLN A 49 -10.63 1.33 -1.66
CA GLN A 49 -10.09 0.04 -1.22
C GLN A 49 -9.20 0.18 0.03
N MET A 50 -8.38 1.24 0.09
CA MET A 50 -7.58 1.56 1.28
C MET A 50 -8.47 1.92 2.47
N TYR A 51 -9.53 2.71 2.23
CA TYR A 51 -10.53 3.01 3.24
C TYR A 51 -11.19 1.73 3.77
N ASP A 52 -11.62 0.81 2.88
CA ASP A 52 -12.22 -0.46 3.26
C ASP A 52 -11.25 -1.35 4.06
N ALA A 53 -9.97 -1.38 3.67
CA ALA A 53 -8.93 -2.10 4.40
C ALA A 53 -8.78 -1.55 5.83
N LEU A 54 -8.62 -0.23 5.96
CA LEU A 54 -8.52 0.43 7.27
C LEU A 54 -9.79 0.23 8.11
N MET A 55 -10.97 0.31 7.51
CA MET A 55 -12.22 0.04 8.23
C MET A 55 -12.29 -1.38 8.78
N ARG A 56 -11.77 -2.38 8.04
CA ARG A 56 -11.67 -3.75 8.55
C ARG A 56 -10.75 -3.83 9.75
N SER A 57 -9.58 -3.20 9.69
CA SER A 57 -8.65 -3.12 10.82
C SER A 57 -9.28 -2.42 12.03
N MET A 58 -10.06 -1.35 11.80
CA MET A 58 -10.80 -0.66 12.84
C MET A 58 -11.85 -1.55 13.52
N VAL A 59 -12.56 -2.37 12.74
CA VAL A 59 -13.69 -3.18 13.25
C VAL A 59 -13.23 -4.53 13.79
N PHE A 60 -12.28 -5.18 13.13
CA PHE A 60 -11.88 -6.57 13.40
C PHE A 60 -10.44 -6.70 13.92
N GLY A 61 -9.60 -5.69 13.74
CA GLY A 61 -8.14 -5.78 13.89
C GLY A 61 -7.48 -6.47 12.69
N GLU A 62 -6.18 -6.57 12.75
CA GLU A 62 -5.35 -7.37 11.86
C GLU A 62 -5.15 -8.77 12.44
N VAL A 63 -4.50 -9.66 11.68
CA VAL A 63 -4.23 -11.04 12.16
C VAL A 63 -3.45 -11.04 13.48
N ASP A 64 -2.53 -10.08 13.62
CA ASP A 64 -1.63 -9.95 14.77
C ASP A 64 -2.13 -8.94 15.81
N SER A 65 -3.30 -8.33 15.59
CA SER A 65 -3.86 -7.35 16.54
C SER A 65 -4.34 -8.03 17.83
N PRO A 66 -3.99 -7.51 18.99
CA PRO A 66 -4.55 -7.99 20.27
C PRO A 66 -6.05 -7.69 20.39
N LYS A 67 -6.53 -6.66 19.72
CA LYS A 67 -7.93 -6.22 19.67
C LYS A 67 -8.16 -5.34 18.42
N PRO A 68 -9.44 -5.09 18.03
CA PRO A 68 -9.75 -4.15 16.96
C PRO A 68 -9.14 -2.77 17.22
N TRP A 69 -8.61 -2.11 16.18
CA TRP A 69 -7.99 -0.80 16.32
C TRP A 69 -8.93 0.27 16.90
N SER A 70 -10.25 0.17 16.64
CA SER A 70 -11.23 1.08 17.25
C SER A 70 -11.26 1.04 18.79
N GLN A 71 -10.77 -0.01 19.41
CA GLN A 71 -10.70 -0.19 20.86
C GLN A 71 -9.34 0.22 21.46
N GLU A 72 -8.42 0.69 20.62
CA GLU A 72 -7.12 1.22 21.05
C GLU A 72 -7.17 2.74 21.12
N GLU A 73 -6.58 3.31 22.19
CA GLU A 73 -6.45 4.75 22.34
C GLU A 73 -5.09 5.22 21.82
N GLY A 74 -5.01 6.49 21.44
CA GLY A 74 -3.74 7.11 21.04
C GLY A 74 -3.15 6.60 19.72
N ARG A 75 -3.95 6.00 18.85
CA ARG A 75 -3.49 5.48 17.55
C ARG A 75 -2.86 6.57 16.70
N LYS A 76 -1.70 6.24 16.11
CA LYS A 76 -0.91 7.13 15.28
C LYS A 76 -0.69 6.56 13.89
N TRP A 77 -0.53 7.44 12.91
CA TRP A 77 -0.25 7.07 11.53
C TRP A 77 0.84 7.93 10.95
N LEU A 78 1.86 7.32 10.35
CA LEU A 78 2.96 8.04 9.73
C LEU A 78 2.55 8.57 8.35
N CYS A 79 2.79 9.86 8.14
CA CYS A 79 2.41 10.61 6.97
C CYS A 79 3.63 11.28 6.34
N PRO A 80 4.34 10.60 5.42
CA PRO A 80 5.41 11.24 4.66
C PRO A 80 4.90 12.50 3.94
N ALA A 81 5.51 13.63 4.21
CA ALA A 81 5.07 14.94 3.73
C ALA A 81 6.24 15.73 3.13
N PRO A 82 6.04 16.41 1.98
CA PRO A 82 4.79 16.49 1.21
C PRO A 82 4.28 15.15 0.72
N GLY A 83 2.93 14.96 0.69
CA GLY A 83 2.31 13.68 0.33
C GLY A 83 0.87 13.86 -0.15
N TYR A 84 0.21 12.76 -0.46
CA TYR A 84 -1.17 12.80 -0.95
C TYR A 84 -2.16 13.03 0.20
N ASP A 85 -2.72 14.21 0.27
CA ASP A 85 -3.58 14.70 1.37
C ASP A 85 -4.84 13.83 1.59
N ARG A 86 -5.34 13.13 0.56
CA ARG A 86 -6.50 12.25 0.68
C ARG A 86 -6.22 11.04 1.56
N HIS A 87 -5.01 10.48 1.50
CA HIS A 87 -4.57 9.44 2.42
C HIS A 87 -4.66 9.94 3.88
N PHE A 88 -4.09 11.10 4.13
CA PHE A 88 -4.07 11.70 5.47
C PHE A 88 -5.49 11.92 6.00
N ARG A 89 -6.37 12.39 5.13
CA ARG A 89 -7.77 12.61 5.50
C ARG A 89 -8.52 11.34 5.88
N VAL A 90 -8.21 10.23 5.22
CA VAL A 90 -8.81 8.92 5.57
C VAL A 90 -8.45 8.53 7.01
N THR A 91 -7.17 8.52 7.36
CA THR A 91 -6.71 8.14 8.71
C THR A 91 -7.12 9.16 9.77
N GLU A 92 -7.08 10.46 9.46
CA GLU A 92 -7.60 11.52 10.35
C GLU A 92 -9.09 11.29 10.70
N THR A 93 -9.91 10.99 9.68
CA THR A 93 -11.35 10.75 9.86
C THR A 93 -11.63 9.53 10.74
N MET A 94 -10.74 8.54 10.74
CA MET A 94 -10.81 7.36 11.60
C MET A 94 -10.25 7.60 13.02
N GLY A 95 -9.82 8.81 13.33
CA GLY A 95 -9.37 9.20 14.66
C GLY A 95 -7.89 8.85 14.95
N PHE A 96 -7.08 8.68 13.92
CA PHE A 96 -5.63 8.58 14.10
C PHE A 96 -5.00 9.96 14.29
N GLU A 97 -4.03 10.06 15.19
CA GLU A 97 -3.09 11.17 15.21
C GLU A 97 -2.13 11.03 14.02
N LEU A 98 -2.05 12.07 13.19
CA LEU A 98 -1.18 12.09 12.02
C LEU A 98 0.20 12.58 12.41
N ILE A 99 1.21 11.76 12.19
CA ILE A 99 2.60 12.09 12.48
C ILE A 99 3.32 12.38 11.16
N PRO A 100 3.66 13.64 10.86
CA PRO A 100 4.39 13.98 9.64
C PRO A 100 5.81 13.42 9.68
N VAL A 101 6.22 12.82 8.57
CA VAL A 101 7.58 12.34 8.33
C VAL A 101 8.19 13.16 7.19
N PRO A 102 9.40 13.74 7.34
CA PRO A 102 10.02 14.47 6.24
C PRO A 102 10.27 13.56 5.02
N MET A 103 10.01 14.07 3.82
CA MET A 103 10.44 13.45 2.57
C MET A 103 11.85 13.90 2.21
N LYS A 104 12.68 12.96 1.77
CA LYS A 104 14.01 13.17 1.15
C LYS A 104 13.91 12.96 -0.36
N GLU A 105 15.02 13.13 -1.07
CA GLU A 105 15.07 13.00 -2.54
C GLU A 105 14.76 11.59 -3.04
N ASP A 106 14.87 10.59 -2.16
CA ASP A 106 14.73 9.16 -2.47
C ASP A 106 13.68 8.41 -1.63
N GLY A 107 12.83 9.13 -0.91
CA GLY A 107 11.75 8.57 -0.10
C GLY A 107 11.59 9.25 1.26
N PRO A 108 10.83 8.66 2.18
CA PRO A 108 10.70 9.18 3.54
C PRO A 108 12.03 9.11 4.30
N ASP A 109 12.21 10.02 5.25
CA ASP A 109 13.35 9.97 6.17
C ASP A 109 13.27 8.74 7.06
N MET A 110 13.99 7.69 6.67
CA MET A 110 13.96 6.41 7.35
C MET A 110 14.52 6.46 8.78
N ASP A 111 15.42 7.38 9.09
CA ASP A 111 15.94 7.54 10.45
C ASP A 111 14.81 8.01 11.39
N VAL A 112 13.94 8.88 10.87
CA VAL A 112 12.74 9.33 11.58
C VAL A 112 11.69 8.22 11.66
N VAL A 113 11.44 7.50 10.56
CA VAL A 113 10.47 6.40 10.54
C VAL A 113 10.84 5.32 11.56
N GLU A 114 12.09 4.84 11.52
CA GLU A 114 12.58 3.76 12.42
C GLU A 114 12.56 4.16 13.90
N GLU A 115 12.66 5.44 14.22
CA GLU A 115 12.50 5.91 15.60
C GLU A 115 11.02 5.95 16.00
N LEU A 116 10.14 6.43 15.10
CA LEU A 116 8.71 6.57 15.39
C LEU A 116 7.99 5.22 15.54
N VAL A 117 8.38 4.19 14.78
CA VAL A 117 7.76 2.85 14.87
C VAL A 117 8.11 2.08 16.14
N LYS A 118 8.96 2.62 17.00
CA LYS A 118 9.20 2.09 18.35
C LYS A 118 8.04 2.39 19.32
N ASP A 119 7.11 3.25 18.94
CA ASP A 119 5.86 3.48 19.67
C ASP A 119 4.80 2.46 19.22
N GLU A 120 4.29 1.65 20.13
CA GLU A 120 3.26 0.63 19.86
C GLU A 120 1.93 1.20 19.36
N ASN A 121 1.71 2.50 19.52
CA ASN A 121 0.53 3.18 19.00
C ASN A 121 0.64 3.55 17.51
N VAL A 122 1.81 3.46 16.92
CA VAL A 122 2.03 3.72 15.49
C VAL A 122 1.59 2.49 14.70
N LYS A 123 0.44 2.59 14.02
CA LYS A 123 -0.22 1.45 13.36
C LYS A 123 0.09 1.33 11.86
N GLY A 124 0.67 2.34 11.25
CA GLY A 124 1.02 2.24 9.84
C GLY A 124 1.62 3.50 9.24
N ILE A 125 1.94 3.36 7.97
CA ILE A 125 2.56 4.41 7.15
C ILE A 125 1.92 4.45 5.76
N TRP A 126 1.70 5.67 5.23
CA TRP A 126 1.36 5.89 3.83
C TRP A 126 2.61 5.97 2.97
N CYS A 127 2.68 5.19 1.89
CA CYS A 127 3.77 5.24 0.92
C CYS A 127 3.22 5.39 -0.50
N VAL A 128 3.77 6.35 -1.26
CA VAL A 128 3.56 6.48 -2.70
C VAL A 128 4.93 6.36 -3.37
N PRO A 129 5.39 5.11 -3.64
CA PRO A 129 6.80 4.83 -3.86
C PRO A 129 7.32 5.21 -5.24
N CYS A 130 6.44 5.35 -6.23
CA CYS A 130 6.83 5.65 -7.61
C CYS A 130 6.16 6.93 -8.07
N TYR A 131 6.96 7.94 -8.41
CA TYR A 131 6.48 9.26 -8.85
C TYR A 131 5.48 9.88 -7.86
N SER A 132 5.89 9.97 -6.59
CA SER A 132 5.04 10.41 -5.49
C SER A 132 4.32 11.72 -5.79
N ASN A 133 3.09 11.84 -5.32
CA ASN A 133 2.33 13.08 -5.41
C ASN A 133 2.48 13.88 -4.10
N PRO A 134 2.99 15.16 -4.13
CA PRO A 134 3.20 16.00 -5.32
C PRO A 134 4.63 15.98 -5.91
N ASP A 135 5.63 15.44 -5.24
CA ASP A 135 7.04 15.75 -5.48
C ASP A 135 7.70 14.91 -6.59
N GLY A 136 7.03 13.87 -7.07
CA GLY A 136 7.57 13.00 -8.12
C GLY A 136 8.70 12.07 -7.68
N VAL A 137 8.94 11.94 -6.38
CA VAL A 137 10.00 11.09 -5.82
C VAL A 137 9.78 9.62 -6.17
N VAL A 138 10.85 8.91 -6.48
CA VAL A 138 10.89 7.45 -6.60
C VAL A 138 11.72 6.91 -5.44
N TYR A 139 11.15 6.00 -4.67
CA TYR A 139 11.86 5.44 -3.52
C TYR A 139 13.07 4.62 -3.97
N SER A 140 14.19 4.82 -3.29
CA SER A 140 15.41 4.04 -3.53
C SER A 140 15.27 2.60 -3.04
N ALA A 141 16.11 1.71 -3.57
CA ALA A 141 16.16 0.33 -3.09
C ALA A 141 16.50 0.27 -1.58
N GLU A 142 17.36 1.17 -1.11
CA GLU A 142 17.74 1.27 0.29
C GLU A 142 16.52 1.62 1.17
N VAL A 143 15.73 2.64 0.78
CA VAL A 143 14.50 3.02 1.49
C VAL A 143 13.51 1.86 1.54
N CYS A 144 13.31 1.16 0.40
CA CYS A 144 12.42 0.00 0.34
C CYS A 144 12.89 -1.13 1.25
N GLU A 145 14.20 -1.43 1.26
CA GLU A 145 14.77 -2.45 2.15
C GLU A 145 14.64 -2.07 3.63
N ARG A 146 14.90 -0.82 3.99
CA ARG A 146 14.73 -0.35 5.36
C ARG A 146 13.30 -0.46 5.83
N LEU A 147 12.33 -0.05 4.99
CA LEU A 147 10.90 -0.23 5.27
C LEU A 147 10.53 -1.69 5.50
N ALA A 148 11.06 -2.61 4.69
CA ALA A 148 10.75 -4.03 4.80
C ALA A 148 11.41 -4.72 6.02
N LYS A 149 12.58 -4.24 6.43
CA LYS A 149 13.37 -4.83 7.54
C LYS A 149 13.09 -4.22 8.91
N MET A 150 12.45 -3.05 8.95
CA MET A 150 12.29 -2.32 10.22
C MET A 150 11.51 -3.14 11.25
N GLU A 151 12.02 -3.15 12.46
CA GLU A 151 11.34 -3.74 13.62
C GLU A 151 10.34 -2.72 14.18
N THR A 152 9.07 -3.09 14.26
CA THR A 152 7.99 -2.25 14.77
C THR A 152 7.56 -2.72 16.15
N ALA A 153 7.29 -1.79 17.07
CA ALA A 153 6.75 -2.14 18.38
C ALA A 153 5.29 -2.63 18.29
N ALA A 154 4.51 -2.09 17.34
CA ALA A 154 3.17 -2.58 17.05
C ALA A 154 3.25 -3.86 16.21
N PRO A 155 2.77 -5.03 16.69
CA PRO A 155 2.80 -6.27 15.92
C PRO A 155 1.89 -6.22 14.68
N ASP A 156 0.93 -5.33 14.72
CA ASP A 156 -0.08 -5.12 13.68
C ASP A 156 0.18 -3.86 12.82
N PHE A 157 1.42 -3.39 12.76
CA PHE A 157 1.83 -2.30 11.87
C PHE A 157 1.61 -2.66 10.40
N ARG A 158 1.12 -1.71 9.59
CA ARG A 158 0.86 -1.93 8.16
C ARG A 158 1.48 -0.85 7.28
N ILE A 159 2.12 -1.26 6.20
CA ILE A 159 2.60 -0.38 5.13
C ILE A 159 1.51 -0.33 4.05
N PHE A 160 0.92 0.84 3.84
CA PHE A 160 0.03 1.07 2.71
C PHE A 160 0.85 1.57 1.53
N TRP A 161 1.06 0.67 0.56
CA TRP A 161 1.93 0.86 -0.59
C TRP A 161 1.11 1.25 -1.81
N ASP A 162 0.82 2.56 -1.96
CA ASP A 162 0.04 3.08 -3.09
C ASP A 162 0.90 3.25 -4.32
N ASN A 163 0.88 2.25 -5.18
CA ASN A 163 1.65 2.21 -6.42
C ASN A 163 0.86 2.74 -7.63
N ALA A 164 0.07 3.81 -7.44
CA ALA A 164 -0.82 4.38 -8.43
C ALA A 164 -0.12 4.79 -9.73
N TYR A 165 1.17 5.13 -9.67
CA TYR A 165 1.90 5.70 -10.80
C TYR A 165 2.94 4.73 -11.40
N VAL A 166 2.90 3.46 -11.07
CA VAL A 166 3.89 2.45 -11.51
C VAL A 166 4.12 2.38 -13.02
N CYS A 167 3.13 2.76 -13.83
CA CYS A 167 3.22 2.77 -15.29
C CYS A 167 3.15 4.17 -15.91
N HIS A 168 3.25 5.24 -15.12
CA HIS A 168 3.14 6.63 -15.60
C HIS A 168 4.51 7.23 -15.94
N HIS A 169 5.29 6.48 -16.73
CA HIS A 169 6.62 6.93 -17.16
C HIS A 169 6.52 8.11 -18.13
N LEU A 170 7.36 9.14 -17.95
CA LEU A 170 7.36 10.36 -18.76
C LEU A 170 8.14 10.19 -20.07
N TYR A 171 9.07 9.24 -20.12
CA TYR A 171 9.97 9.03 -21.26
C TYR A 171 9.87 7.62 -21.80
N GLU A 172 10.10 7.44 -23.10
CA GLU A 172 10.10 6.13 -23.75
C GLU A 172 11.32 5.27 -23.38
N ASP A 173 12.42 5.90 -23.00
CA ASP A 173 13.62 5.16 -22.55
C ASP A 173 13.37 4.49 -21.21
N ARG A 174 13.27 3.18 -21.25
CA ARG A 174 13.03 2.33 -20.07
C ARG A 174 14.12 2.42 -19.00
N ASN A 175 15.33 2.91 -19.34
CA ASN A 175 16.39 3.10 -18.35
C ASN A 175 16.09 4.28 -17.40
N THR A 176 15.21 5.19 -17.81
CA THR A 176 14.78 6.34 -17.00
C THR A 176 13.57 6.05 -16.13
N TRP A 177 12.99 4.86 -16.23
CA TRP A 177 11.78 4.49 -15.48
C TRP A 177 12.10 4.25 -14.01
N GLY A 178 11.24 4.77 -13.15
CA GLY A 178 11.29 4.43 -11.72
C GLY A 178 11.12 2.92 -11.52
N LYS A 179 12.02 2.33 -10.75
CA LYS A 179 11.99 0.89 -10.44
C LYS A 179 11.82 0.74 -8.95
N ILE A 180 10.72 0.12 -8.57
CA ILE A 180 10.42 -0.23 -7.19
C ILE A 180 10.21 -1.74 -7.08
N PRO A 181 10.61 -2.36 -5.95
CA PRO A 181 10.41 -3.78 -5.74
C PRO A 181 8.93 -4.13 -5.51
N ASP A 182 8.58 -5.40 -5.68
CA ASP A 182 7.39 -5.96 -5.05
C ASP A 182 7.58 -5.95 -3.53
N MET A 183 6.95 -4.97 -2.87
CA MET A 183 7.11 -4.76 -1.43
C MET A 183 6.56 -5.95 -0.62
N LEU A 184 5.51 -6.62 -1.10
CA LEU A 184 4.95 -7.79 -0.43
C LEU A 184 5.99 -8.91 -0.34
N SER A 185 6.63 -9.25 -1.47
CA SER A 185 7.69 -10.26 -1.49
C SER A 185 8.92 -9.81 -0.71
N LEU A 186 9.25 -8.52 -0.74
CA LEU A 186 10.38 -7.99 0.00
C LEU A 186 10.17 -8.11 1.51
N CYS A 187 9.00 -7.73 2.03
CA CYS A 187 8.65 -7.89 3.44
C CYS A 187 8.62 -9.38 3.87
N ALA A 188 8.17 -10.27 2.98
CA ALA A 188 8.13 -11.70 3.28
C ALA A 188 9.51 -12.37 3.30
N SER A 189 10.57 -11.68 2.87
CA SER A 189 11.95 -12.19 2.84
C SER A 189 12.71 -11.96 4.15
N PHE A 190 12.15 -11.20 5.07
CA PHE A 190 12.70 -10.86 6.40
C PHE A 190 11.77 -11.34 7.51
#